data_fdf9e6cd246a5372335ba1752be02fc6
#
_entry.id   fdf9e6cd246a5372335ba1752be02fc6
#
_cell.length_a   1.000
_cell.length_b   1.000
_cell.length_c   1.000
_cell.angle_alpha   90.00
_cell.angle_beta   90.00
_cell.angle_gamma   90.00
#
_symmetry.space_group_name_H-M   'P 1'
#
loop_
_entity.id
_entity.type
_entity.pdbx_description
1 polymer ?
#
loop_
_entity_poly.entity_id
_entity_poly.type
_entity_poly.pdbx_seq_one_letter_code
_entity_poly.pdbx_strand_id
1 'polypeptide(L)'
;DVLVGTGGPLGMGGGVGDEDAAMMVEDMKKLGLDPSRIKVIFISHEHFDHYGGVQYLKKNVCPDALVGMSLTGWNMLQTVPPEWAYIGPRPQSVDIYLTDGMKIKIGSLLILFVSTPGHSPGCMSFIFPVTDNGERHVVGIMGGSAVWPTQTETRLYKSSVEYFRAFAAAEGCDVGLVFHPRESDFAALRTRKPGDPNPLVIGKEDFDRVYLEKFRDRYRKMLESGGLPPYPQI
;
A
#
# COMPACT_ATOMS: atom_id res chain seq x y z
N ASP A 1 -8.96 -13.22 -7.61
CA ASP A 1 -7.79 -12.33 -7.60
C ASP A 1 -7.97 -11.23 -6.54
N VAL A 2 -6.90 -10.64 -6.09
CA VAL A 2 -6.88 -9.60 -5.04
C VAL A 2 -6.18 -8.38 -5.59
N LEU A 3 -6.74 -7.21 -5.34
CA LEU A 3 -6.12 -5.93 -5.67
C LEU A 3 -5.78 -5.18 -4.38
N VAL A 4 -4.57 -4.62 -4.32
CA VAL A 4 -4.10 -3.82 -3.19
C VAL A 4 -3.72 -2.44 -3.68
N GLY A 5 -4.49 -1.44 -3.24
CA GLY A 5 -4.37 -0.06 -3.71
C GLY A 5 -4.99 0.15 -5.09
N THR A 6 -5.58 1.29 -5.30
CA THR A 6 -6.22 1.68 -6.57
C THR A 6 -5.79 3.06 -7.00
N GLY A 7 -4.72 3.56 -6.39
CA GLY A 7 -4.18 4.87 -6.68
C GLY A 7 -3.42 4.92 -8.00
N GLY A 8 -3.45 6.08 -8.61
CA GLY A 8 -2.79 6.34 -9.88
C GLY A 8 -1.28 6.53 -9.78
N PRO A 9 -0.63 6.65 -10.93
CA PRO A 9 0.79 6.92 -10.98
C PRO A 9 1.13 8.26 -10.36
N LEU A 10 2.26 8.31 -9.72
CA LEU A 10 2.81 9.47 -9.05
C LEU A 10 3.03 10.64 -10.00
N GLY A 11 2.05 11.49 -10.07
CA GLY A 11 2.26 12.85 -10.48
C GLY A 11 1.63 13.73 -9.41
N MET A 12 2.40 14.49 -8.68
CA MET A 12 1.85 15.60 -7.90
C MET A 12 1.17 16.54 -8.88
N GLY A 13 -0.15 16.42 -9.04
CA GLY A 13 -0.85 17.38 -9.87
C GLY A 13 -1.97 16.89 -10.75
N GLY A 14 -2.62 15.80 -10.46
CA GLY A 14 -3.88 15.55 -11.14
C GLY A 14 -4.10 14.11 -11.56
N GLY A 15 -5.32 13.70 -11.47
CA GLY A 15 -5.76 12.49 -12.14
C GLY A 15 -5.76 11.23 -11.29
N VAL A 16 -6.07 11.35 -10.02
CA VAL A 16 -6.38 10.17 -9.23
C VAL A 16 -7.86 9.91 -9.33
N GLY A 17 -8.25 9.01 -10.20
CA GLY A 17 -9.65 8.75 -10.43
C GLY A 17 -9.89 7.69 -11.49
N ASP A 18 -10.94 7.89 -12.24
CA ASP A 18 -11.43 6.95 -13.24
C ASP A 18 -10.41 6.65 -14.34
N GLU A 19 -9.62 7.64 -14.77
CA GLU A 19 -8.62 7.47 -15.83
C GLU A 19 -7.47 6.55 -15.39
N ASP A 20 -6.95 6.74 -14.20
CA ASP A 20 -5.88 5.91 -13.65
C ASP A 20 -6.35 4.46 -13.41
N ALA A 21 -7.56 4.30 -12.89
CA ALA A 21 -8.17 2.99 -12.72
C ALA A 21 -8.41 2.29 -14.06
N ALA A 22 -8.84 3.03 -15.09
CA ALA A 22 -9.00 2.50 -16.44
C ALA A 22 -7.65 2.05 -17.04
N MET A 23 -6.61 2.86 -16.87
CA MET A 23 -5.25 2.52 -17.31
C MET A 23 -4.73 1.25 -16.62
N MET A 24 -4.90 1.13 -15.31
CA MET A 24 -4.54 -0.07 -14.54
C MET A 24 -5.27 -1.31 -15.07
N VAL A 25 -6.56 -1.20 -15.36
CA VAL A 25 -7.37 -2.29 -15.96
C VAL A 25 -6.80 -2.73 -17.30
N GLU A 26 -6.44 -1.80 -18.17
CA GLU A 26 -5.83 -2.11 -19.46
C GLU A 26 -4.44 -2.76 -19.30
N ASP A 27 -3.65 -2.31 -18.33
CA ASP A 27 -2.34 -2.92 -18.06
C ASP A 27 -2.49 -4.35 -17.50
N MET A 28 -3.48 -4.60 -16.63
CA MET A 28 -3.81 -5.96 -16.20
C MET A 28 -4.15 -6.87 -17.39
N LYS A 29 -4.95 -6.39 -18.34
CA LYS A 29 -5.30 -7.16 -19.56
C LYS A 29 -4.08 -7.45 -20.43
N LYS A 30 -3.18 -6.47 -20.61
CA LYS A 30 -1.91 -6.67 -21.34
C LYS A 30 -1.02 -7.74 -20.69
N LEU A 31 -1.09 -7.89 -19.38
CA LEU A 31 -0.41 -8.94 -18.60
C LEU A 31 -1.16 -10.29 -18.64
N GLY A 32 -2.27 -10.39 -19.38
CA GLY A 32 -3.09 -11.61 -19.45
C GLY A 32 -3.93 -11.87 -18.19
N LEU A 33 -4.09 -10.87 -17.34
CA LEU A 33 -4.97 -10.93 -16.17
C LEU A 33 -6.40 -10.53 -16.56
N ASP A 34 -7.39 -11.13 -15.92
CA ASP A 34 -8.79 -10.76 -16.06
C ASP A 34 -9.24 -9.90 -14.88
N PRO A 35 -9.39 -8.57 -15.04
CA PRO A 35 -9.78 -7.68 -13.97
C PRO A 35 -11.17 -7.97 -13.38
N SER A 36 -12.06 -8.60 -14.14
CA SER A 36 -13.40 -8.98 -13.64
C SER A 36 -13.36 -10.05 -12.55
N ARG A 37 -12.22 -10.74 -12.41
CA ARG A 37 -11.99 -11.76 -11.39
C ARG A 37 -11.52 -11.20 -10.06
N ILE A 38 -11.34 -9.90 -9.93
CA ILE A 38 -11.01 -9.27 -8.65
C ILE A 38 -12.15 -9.56 -7.66
N LYS A 39 -11.82 -10.19 -6.52
CA LYS A 39 -12.77 -10.55 -5.46
C LYS A 39 -12.75 -9.59 -4.29
N VAL A 40 -11.59 -8.98 -4.06
CA VAL A 40 -11.41 -8.03 -2.96
C VAL A 40 -10.47 -6.93 -3.39
N ILE A 41 -10.78 -5.71 -2.99
CA ILE A 41 -9.94 -4.52 -3.13
C ILE A 41 -9.55 -4.08 -1.73
N PHE A 42 -8.26 -4.16 -1.38
CA PHE A 42 -7.77 -3.67 -0.11
C PHE A 42 -7.18 -2.27 -0.26
N ILE A 43 -7.65 -1.35 0.57
CA ILE A 43 -7.16 0.03 0.65
C ILE A 43 -6.18 0.11 1.82
N SER A 44 -4.95 0.51 1.52
CA SER A 44 -3.90 0.61 2.54
C SER A 44 -4.14 1.72 3.55
N HIS A 45 -4.67 2.86 3.12
CA HIS A 45 -5.00 3.99 3.97
C HIS A 45 -5.90 5.02 3.26
N GLU A 46 -6.31 6.04 3.98
CA GLU A 46 -7.33 7.02 3.61
C GLU A 46 -6.86 8.15 2.67
N HIS A 47 -5.66 8.09 2.11
CA HIS A 47 -5.25 9.05 1.09
C HIS A 47 -5.86 8.72 -0.28
N PHE A 48 -6.22 9.76 -1.01
CA PHE A 48 -6.97 9.66 -2.26
C PHE A 48 -6.29 8.81 -3.33
N ASP A 49 -4.97 8.87 -3.40
CA ASP A 49 -4.13 8.10 -4.31
C ASP A 49 -4.10 6.60 -3.98
N HIS A 50 -4.76 6.18 -2.89
CA HIS A 50 -4.92 4.77 -2.51
C HIS A 50 -6.34 4.25 -2.65
N TYR A 51 -7.35 5.11 -2.70
CA TYR A 51 -8.75 4.70 -2.83
C TYR A 51 -9.46 5.22 -4.10
N GLY A 52 -8.90 6.21 -4.80
CA GLY A 52 -9.60 6.97 -5.84
C GLY A 52 -10.18 6.12 -6.97
N GLY A 53 -9.56 5.00 -7.32
CA GLY A 53 -10.05 4.11 -8.37
C GLY A 53 -11.13 3.11 -7.95
N VAL A 54 -11.47 3.01 -6.65
CA VAL A 54 -12.39 1.97 -6.15
C VAL A 54 -13.78 2.07 -6.79
N GLN A 55 -14.35 3.27 -6.89
CA GLN A 55 -15.68 3.44 -7.48
C GLN A 55 -15.72 3.06 -8.96
N TYR A 56 -14.68 3.43 -9.72
CA TYR A 56 -14.56 3.03 -11.12
C TYR A 56 -14.55 1.51 -11.26
N LEU A 57 -13.73 0.82 -10.48
CA LEU A 57 -13.62 -0.63 -10.49
C LEU A 57 -14.93 -1.31 -10.12
N LYS A 58 -15.57 -0.86 -9.06
CA LYS A 58 -16.87 -1.38 -8.63
C LYS A 58 -17.97 -1.17 -9.66
N LYS A 59 -17.97 -0.04 -10.35
CA LYS A 59 -19.00 0.29 -11.35
C LYS A 59 -18.78 -0.41 -12.68
N ASN A 60 -17.53 -0.51 -13.14
CA ASN A 60 -17.23 -0.83 -14.54
C ASN A 60 -16.54 -2.18 -14.74
N VAL A 61 -15.97 -2.79 -13.68
CA VAL A 61 -15.05 -3.93 -13.83
C VAL A 61 -15.44 -5.11 -12.95
N CYS A 62 -15.53 -4.90 -11.63
CA CYS A 62 -15.75 -5.95 -10.64
C CYS A 62 -16.80 -5.53 -9.60
N PRO A 63 -18.09 -5.47 -9.97
CA PRO A 63 -19.16 -4.95 -9.10
C PRO A 63 -19.31 -5.72 -7.78
N ASP A 64 -19.02 -7.02 -7.81
CA ASP A 64 -19.16 -7.92 -6.67
C ASP A 64 -17.90 -7.96 -5.78
N ALA A 65 -16.81 -7.26 -6.14
CA ALA A 65 -15.60 -7.24 -5.33
C ALA A 65 -15.86 -6.58 -3.98
N LEU A 66 -15.42 -7.21 -2.89
CA LEU A 66 -15.49 -6.63 -1.56
C LEU A 66 -14.44 -5.53 -1.40
N VAL A 67 -14.72 -4.53 -0.58
CA VAL A 67 -13.79 -3.46 -0.23
C VAL A 67 -13.33 -3.64 1.21
N GLY A 68 -12.00 -3.73 1.41
CA GLY A 68 -11.37 -3.84 2.72
C GLY A 68 -10.55 -2.60 3.07
N MET A 69 -10.74 -2.06 4.28
CA MET A 69 -10.01 -0.91 4.81
C MET A 69 -10.01 -0.94 6.34
N SER A 70 -9.05 -0.28 7.00
CA SER A 70 -9.14 -0.11 8.45
C SER A 70 -10.33 0.76 8.85
N LEU A 71 -10.94 0.45 10.01
CA LEU A 71 -12.03 1.29 10.54
C LEU A 71 -11.56 2.72 10.80
N THR A 72 -10.34 2.90 11.27
CA THR A 72 -9.74 4.23 11.48
C THR A 72 -9.68 5.01 10.17
N GLY A 73 -9.15 4.40 9.10
CA GLY A 73 -9.10 5.05 7.78
C GLY A 73 -10.48 5.36 7.22
N TRP A 74 -11.43 4.43 7.38
CA TRP A 74 -12.81 4.68 6.98
C TRP A 74 -13.43 5.87 7.70
N ASN A 75 -13.27 5.95 9.03
CA ASN A 75 -13.78 7.06 9.83
C ASN A 75 -13.12 8.40 9.42
N MET A 76 -11.81 8.38 9.14
CA MET A 76 -11.12 9.57 8.62
C MET A 76 -11.72 10.04 7.30
N LEU A 77 -12.00 9.14 6.36
CA LEU A 77 -12.66 9.49 5.10
C LEU A 77 -14.04 10.13 5.31
N GLN A 78 -14.79 9.71 6.34
CA GLN A 78 -16.11 10.29 6.64
C GLN A 78 -16.01 11.71 7.21
N THR A 79 -14.89 12.09 7.81
CA THR A 79 -14.70 13.40 8.45
C THR A 79 -14.12 14.45 7.50
N VAL A 80 -13.56 14.05 6.35
CA VAL A 80 -13.05 15.00 5.35
C VAL A 80 -14.21 15.78 4.72
N PRO A 81 -14.18 17.12 4.72
CA PRO A 81 -15.23 17.93 4.14
C PRO A 81 -15.47 17.60 2.66
N PRO A 82 -16.75 17.65 2.17
CA PRO A 82 -17.07 17.35 0.77
C PRO A 82 -16.32 18.20 -0.26
N GLU A 83 -16.02 19.44 0.08
CA GLU A 83 -15.25 20.36 -0.77
C GLU A 83 -13.79 19.94 -0.96
N TRP A 84 -13.26 19.06 -0.11
CA TRP A 84 -11.95 18.46 -0.28
C TRP A 84 -12.01 17.13 -1.04
N ALA A 85 -13.22 16.65 -1.34
CA ALA A 85 -13.45 15.45 -2.14
C ALA A 85 -13.17 15.65 -3.64
N TYR A 86 -12.66 16.83 -4.05
CA TYR A 86 -12.16 17.07 -5.40
C TYR A 86 -10.99 16.16 -5.80
N ILE A 87 -10.43 15.47 -4.81
CA ILE A 87 -9.28 14.57 -4.96
C ILE A 87 -9.71 13.15 -5.40
N GLY A 88 -10.98 12.94 -5.72
CA GLY A 88 -11.48 11.66 -6.23
C GLY A 88 -12.68 11.11 -5.46
N PRO A 89 -13.45 10.22 -6.09
CA PRO A 89 -14.64 9.65 -5.48
C PRO A 89 -14.23 8.67 -4.36
N ARG A 90 -14.79 8.87 -3.17
CA ARG A 90 -14.60 7.96 -2.02
C ARG A 90 -15.31 6.64 -2.25
N PRO A 91 -14.83 5.52 -1.67
CA PRO A 91 -15.60 4.29 -1.61
C PRO A 91 -16.99 4.55 -1.00
N GLN A 92 -18.02 3.91 -1.53
CA GLN A 92 -19.38 4.07 -1.00
C GLN A 92 -19.57 3.34 0.32
N SER A 93 -18.87 2.22 0.48
CA SER A 93 -18.91 1.38 1.68
C SER A 93 -17.60 0.62 1.84
N VAL A 94 -17.39 0.09 3.04
CA VAL A 94 -16.36 -0.88 3.37
C VAL A 94 -17.04 -2.16 3.84
N ASP A 95 -16.71 -3.27 3.21
CA ASP A 95 -17.29 -4.58 3.52
C ASP A 95 -16.47 -5.32 4.59
N ILE A 96 -15.15 -5.05 4.65
CA ILE A 96 -14.22 -5.73 5.55
C ILE A 96 -13.42 -4.67 6.32
N TYR A 97 -13.63 -4.58 7.62
CA TYR A 97 -12.79 -3.75 8.49
C TYR A 97 -11.52 -4.50 8.88
N LEU A 98 -10.39 -4.03 8.35
CA LEU A 98 -9.08 -4.60 8.61
C LEU A 98 -8.61 -4.23 10.02
N THR A 99 -8.12 -5.23 10.75
CA THR A 99 -7.56 -5.05 12.09
C THR A 99 -6.13 -5.56 12.16
N ASP A 100 -5.41 -5.12 13.17
CA ASP A 100 -4.02 -5.53 13.40
C ASP A 100 -3.90 -7.04 13.64
N GLY A 101 -2.93 -7.68 12.98
CA GLY A 101 -2.72 -9.13 13.03
C GLY A 101 -3.77 -9.96 12.31
N MET A 102 -4.78 -9.35 11.68
CA MET A 102 -5.82 -10.06 10.93
C MET A 102 -5.22 -10.83 9.78
N LYS A 103 -5.70 -12.08 9.57
CA LYS A 103 -5.34 -12.91 8.42
C LYS A 103 -6.59 -13.21 7.60
N ILE A 104 -6.55 -12.90 6.31
CA ILE A 104 -7.64 -13.20 5.37
C ILE A 104 -7.15 -14.17 4.31
N LYS A 105 -7.90 -15.25 4.09
CA LYS A 105 -7.62 -16.24 3.04
C LYS A 105 -8.54 -16.01 1.85
N ILE A 106 -7.97 -15.81 0.68
CA ILE A 106 -8.69 -15.64 -0.60
C ILE A 106 -8.15 -16.68 -1.59
N GLY A 107 -8.92 -17.74 -1.81
CA GLY A 107 -8.41 -18.90 -2.54
C GLY A 107 -7.23 -19.55 -1.81
N SER A 108 -6.08 -19.65 -2.46
CA SER A 108 -4.83 -20.13 -1.85
C SER A 108 -4.01 -19.03 -1.19
N LEU A 109 -4.32 -17.76 -1.43
CA LEU A 109 -3.58 -16.62 -0.91
C LEU A 109 -4.02 -16.31 0.54
N LEU A 110 -3.06 -16.31 1.47
CA LEU A 110 -3.24 -15.84 2.84
C LEU A 110 -2.54 -14.50 3.01
N ILE A 111 -3.27 -13.46 3.38
CA ILE A 111 -2.75 -12.12 3.59
C ILE A 111 -2.82 -11.80 5.08
N LEU A 112 -1.71 -11.36 5.64
CA LEU A 112 -1.61 -10.81 6.99
C LEU A 112 -1.62 -9.29 6.91
N PHE A 113 -2.47 -8.66 7.73
CA PHE A 113 -2.59 -7.21 7.85
C PHE A 113 -1.96 -6.75 9.15
N VAL A 114 -1.12 -5.71 9.07
CA VAL A 114 -0.43 -5.13 10.23
C VAL A 114 -0.74 -3.64 10.28
N SER A 115 -1.26 -3.16 11.42
CA SER A 115 -1.53 -1.74 11.62
C SER A 115 -0.23 -0.95 11.77
N THR A 116 -0.01 0.03 10.92
CA THR A 116 1.23 0.81 10.87
C THR A 116 0.95 2.31 10.73
N PRO A 117 0.27 2.92 11.73
CA PRO A 117 -0.05 4.33 11.68
C PRO A 117 1.20 5.22 11.74
N GLY A 118 1.05 6.49 11.32
CA GLY A 118 2.11 7.49 11.33
C GLY A 118 2.31 8.20 10.00
N HIS A 119 2.15 7.51 8.86
CA HIS A 119 1.94 8.16 7.57
C HIS A 119 0.51 8.70 7.47
N SER A 120 -0.44 7.93 7.89
CA SER A 120 -1.81 8.33 8.20
C SER A 120 -2.32 7.48 9.37
N PRO A 121 -3.39 7.91 10.06
CA PRO A 121 -3.96 7.15 11.17
C PRO A 121 -4.46 5.76 10.79
N GLY A 122 -4.99 5.60 9.58
CA GLY A 122 -5.60 4.35 9.09
C GLY A 122 -4.66 3.40 8.39
N CYS A 123 -3.35 3.67 8.36
CA CYS A 123 -2.37 2.86 7.62
C CYS A 123 -2.34 1.39 8.02
N MET A 124 -2.43 0.53 7.00
CA MET A 124 -2.24 -0.92 7.06
C MET A 124 -1.10 -1.36 6.17
N SER A 125 -0.22 -2.18 6.70
CA SER A 125 0.83 -2.90 5.98
C SER A 125 0.36 -4.31 5.66
N PHE A 126 0.95 -4.94 4.64
CA PHE A 126 0.52 -6.23 4.12
C PHE A 126 1.69 -7.21 4.04
N ILE A 127 1.44 -8.47 4.41
CA ILE A 127 2.41 -9.57 4.23
C ILE A 127 1.67 -10.73 3.57
N PHE A 128 2.21 -11.24 2.45
CA PHE A 128 1.59 -12.34 1.72
C PHE A 128 2.61 -13.15 0.90
N PRO A 129 2.35 -14.44 0.66
CA PRO A 129 3.23 -15.25 -0.17
C PRO A 129 3.03 -14.97 -1.65
N VAL A 130 4.12 -15.12 -2.41
CA VAL A 130 4.13 -15.13 -3.88
C VAL A 130 4.99 -16.27 -4.37
N THR A 131 4.93 -16.56 -5.67
CA THR A 131 5.79 -17.57 -6.32
C THR A 131 6.49 -16.92 -7.50
N ASP A 132 7.80 -17.08 -7.60
CA ASP A 132 8.61 -16.72 -8.76
C ASP A 132 9.40 -17.94 -9.22
N ASN A 133 9.28 -18.32 -10.49
CA ASN A 133 9.94 -19.51 -11.06
C ASN A 133 9.77 -20.82 -10.25
N GLY A 134 8.63 -20.99 -9.59
CA GLY A 134 8.32 -22.16 -8.75
C GLY A 134 8.83 -22.06 -7.31
N GLU A 135 9.60 -21.05 -6.97
CA GLU A 135 10.06 -20.78 -5.59
C GLU A 135 9.08 -19.88 -4.85
N ARG A 136 8.86 -20.20 -3.57
CA ARG A 136 7.98 -19.44 -2.70
C ARG A 136 8.75 -18.31 -2.02
N HIS A 137 8.24 -17.11 -2.14
CA HIS A 137 8.72 -15.90 -1.48
C HIS A 137 7.64 -15.29 -0.60
N VAL A 138 8.00 -14.35 0.26
CA VAL A 138 7.06 -13.61 1.11
C VAL A 138 7.28 -12.11 0.90
N VAL A 139 6.23 -11.47 0.41
CA VAL A 139 6.19 -10.02 0.20
C VAL A 139 5.84 -9.32 1.50
N GLY A 140 6.56 -8.23 1.80
CA GLY A 140 6.16 -7.23 2.77
C GLY A 140 5.98 -5.88 2.10
N ILE A 141 4.83 -5.23 2.36
CA ILE A 141 4.54 -3.86 1.89
C ILE A 141 4.23 -2.99 3.10
N MET A 142 5.07 -1.98 3.35
CA MET A 142 4.78 -0.96 4.36
C MET A 142 3.66 -0.03 3.90
N GLY A 143 2.63 0.17 4.73
CA GLY A 143 1.38 0.83 4.37
C GLY A 143 1.50 2.29 3.95
N GLY A 144 2.49 3.02 4.46
CA GLY A 144 2.76 4.40 4.09
C GLY A 144 4.24 4.66 3.90
N SER A 145 4.60 5.46 2.91
CA SER A 145 6.00 5.67 2.55
C SER A 145 6.55 7.06 2.91
N ALA A 146 5.70 8.04 3.20
CA ALA A 146 6.09 9.38 3.64
C ALA A 146 5.89 9.55 5.15
N VAL A 147 6.69 10.41 5.75
CA VAL A 147 6.56 10.79 7.17
C VAL A 147 6.00 12.21 7.21
N TRP A 148 4.92 12.41 7.96
CA TRP A 148 4.38 13.74 8.20
C TRP A 148 5.31 14.54 9.14
N PRO A 149 5.34 15.87 8.99
CA PRO A 149 6.38 16.67 9.61
C PRO A 149 6.20 16.92 11.12
N THR A 150 5.16 16.39 11.75
CA THR A 150 5.02 16.55 13.21
C THR A 150 5.84 15.51 13.95
N GLN A 151 6.37 15.89 15.13
CA GLN A 151 7.14 14.96 15.95
C GLN A 151 6.31 13.76 16.45
N THR A 152 5.02 13.96 16.71
CA THR A 152 4.14 12.88 17.19
C THR A 152 3.96 11.83 16.12
N GLU A 153 3.63 12.24 14.90
CA GLU A 153 3.45 11.33 13.77
C GLU A 153 4.76 10.64 13.36
N THR A 154 5.88 11.37 13.40
CA THR A 154 7.20 10.80 13.15
C THR A 154 7.57 9.73 14.16
N ARG A 155 7.29 9.93 15.45
CA ARG A 155 7.54 8.93 16.50
C ARG A 155 6.63 7.72 16.34
N LEU A 156 5.36 7.94 16.00
CA LEU A 156 4.42 6.87 15.73
C LEU A 156 4.86 6.05 14.51
N TYR A 157 5.26 6.72 13.43
CA TYR A 157 5.79 6.08 12.25
C TYR A 157 7.03 5.22 12.55
N LYS A 158 7.98 5.76 13.35
CA LYS A 158 9.14 4.99 13.83
C LYS A 158 8.71 3.70 14.53
N SER A 159 7.77 3.80 15.47
CA SER A 159 7.24 2.64 16.19
C SER A 159 6.60 1.63 15.26
N SER A 160 5.85 2.10 14.26
CA SER A 160 5.21 1.28 13.24
C SER A 160 6.19 0.55 12.33
N VAL A 161 7.30 1.19 11.95
CA VAL A 161 8.37 0.54 11.16
C VAL A 161 8.99 -0.63 11.95
N GLU A 162 9.32 -0.41 13.22
CA GLU A 162 9.90 -1.47 14.07
C GLU A 162 8.88 -2.58 14.40
N TYR A 163 7.62 -2.21 14.56
CA TYR A 163 6.53 -3.16 14.74
C TYR A 163 6.34 -4.06 13.51
N PHE A 164 6.26 -3.45 12.32
CA PHE A 164 6.18 -4.18 11.06
C PHE A 164 7.40 -5.09 10.84
N ARG A 165 8.60 -4.63 11.22
CA ARG A 165 9.82 -5.43 11.16
C ARG A 165 9.67 -6.77 11.89
N ALA A 166 9.07 -6.74 13.08
CA ALA A 166 8.87 -7.97 13.86
C ALA A 166 7.97 -8.99 13.12
N PHE A 167 6.86 -8.52 12.52
CA PHE A 167 6.01 -9.37 11.70
C PHE A 167 6.72 -9.87 10.44
N ALA A 168 7.42 -8.98 9.74
CA ALA A 168 8.16 -9.32 8.53
C ALA A 168 9.23 -10.40 8.79
N ALA A 169 9.95 -10.29 9.90
CA ALA A 169 10.92 -11.29 10.32
C ALA A 169 10.25 -12.63 10.68
N ALA A 170 9.14 -12.60 11.41
CA ALA A 170 8.42 -13.81 11.82
C ALA A 170 7.81 -14.56 10.61
N GLU A 171 7.27 -13.84 9.63
CA GLU A 171 6.69 -14.42 8.41
C GLU A 171 7.78 -14.71 7.34
N GLY A 172 9.01 -14.23 7.53
CA GLY A 172 10.16 -14.49 6.66
C GLY A 172 10.13 -13.71 5.36
N CYS A 173 9.75 -12.42 5.42
CA CYS A 173 9.73 -11.55 4.24
C CYS A 173 11.10 -11.45 3.58
N ASP A 174 11.13 -11.64 2.28
CA ASP A 174 12.34 -11.60 1.42
C ASP A 174 12.11 -10.74 0.15
N VAL A 175 10.88 -10.21 -0.04
CA VAL A 175 10.50 -9.30 -1.13
C VAL A 175 9.90 -8.03 -0.55
N GLY A 176 10.53 -6.88 -0.79
CA GLY A 176 10.06 -5.57 -0.33
C GLY A 176 9.40 -4.78 -1.46
N LEU A 177 8.08 -4.60 -1.40
CA LEU A 177 7.34 -3.74 -2.35
C LEU A 177 6.92 -2.43 -1.69
N VAL A 178 6.63 -1.42 -2.50
CA VAL A 178 6.15 -0.10 -2.07
C VAL A 178 4.93 0.31 -2.89
N PHE A 179 4.02 1.07 -2.27
CA PHE A 179 2.86 1.60 -2.99
C PHE A 179 3.22 2.72 -3.98
N HIS A 180 4.35 3.41 -3.76
CA HIS A 180 4.86 4.45 -4.64
C HIS A 180 6.24 4.07 -5.19
N PRO A 181 6.28 3.14 -6.16
CA PRO A 181 7.53 2.73 -6.78
C PRO A 181 8.09 3.88 -7.65
N ARG A 182 9.41 4.00 -7.67
CA ARG A 182 10.11 4.87 -8.60
C ARG A 182 10.44 4.11 -9.87
N GLU A 183 10.67 4.82 -10.95
CA GLU A 183 11.12 4.21 -12.21
C GLU A 183 12.35 3.31 -12.00
N SER A 184 13.30 3.75 -11.17
CA SER A 184 14.49 2.97 -10.82
C SER A 184 14.19 1.64 -10.13
N ASP A 185 13.06 1.52 -9.43
CA ASP A 185 12.70 0.30 -8.71
C ASP A 185 12.30 -0.84 -9.67
N PHE A 186 11.86 -0.48 -10.89
CA PHE A 186 11.47 -1.44 -11.93
C PHE A 186 12.42 -1.54 -13.12
N ALA A 187 13.46 -0.70 -13.19
CA ALA A 187 14.40 -0.71 -14.31
C ALA A 187 15.04 -2.08 -14.54
N ALA A 188 15.42 -2.76 -13.46
CA ALA A 188 16.00 -4.10 -13.53
C ALA A 188 14.99 -5.17 -13.98
N LEU A 189 13.70 -5.03 -13.60
CA LEU A 189 12.66 -5.96 -14.04
C LEU A 189 12.41 -5.88 -15.54
N ARG A 190 12.47 -4.70 -16.14
CA ARG A 190 12.24 -4.51 -17.58
C ARG A 190 13.30 -5.15 -18.45
N THR A 191 14.51 -5.31 -17.91
CA THR A 191 15.64 -5.94 -18.62
C THR A 191 15.84 -7.41 -18.27
N ARG A 192 15.06 -7.93 -17.30
CA ARG A 192 15.14 -9.32 -16.84
C ARG A 192 14.77 -10.29 -17.97
N LYS A 193 15.59 -11.32 -18.15
CA LYS A 193 15.33 -12.42 -19.08
C LYS A 193 14.74 -13.62 -18.33
N PRO A 194 14.08 -14.56 -19.02
CA PRO A 194 13.68 -15.83 -18.43
C PRO A 194 14.89 -16.55 -17.80
N GLY A 195 14.75 -16.92 -16.54
CA GLY A 195 15.82 -17.60 -15.77
C GLY A 195 16.73 -16.65 -14.98
N ASP A 196 16.71 -15.34 -15.22
CA ASP A 196 17.45 -14.41 -14.40
C ASP A 196 16.83 -14.29 -12.99
N PRO A 197 17.64 -14.02 -11.95
CA PRO A 197 17.14 -13.72 -10.61
C PRO A 197 16.14 -12.56 -10.62
N ASN A 198 15.11 -12.64 -9.79
CA ASN A 198 14.17 -11.54 -9.63
C ASN A 198 14.79 -10.44 -8.75
N PRO A 199 15.00 -9.21 -9.27
CA PRO A 199 15.63 -8.13 -8.52
C PRO A 199 14.79 -7.63 -7.32
N LEU A 200 13.50 -8.00 -7.23
CA LEU A 200 12.66 -7.71 -6.08
C LEU A 200 12.81 -8.72 -4.94
N VAL A 201 13.41 -9.90 -5.21
CA VAL A 201 13.79 -10.90 -4.20
C VAL A 201 15.13 -10.48 -3.62
N ILE A 202 15.08 -9.73 -2.54
CA ILE A 202 16.28 -9.17 -1.91
C ILE A 202 16.83 -10.04 -0.78
N GLY A 203 16.06 -11.04 -0.35
CA GLY A 203 16.41 -11.91 0.77
C GLY A 203 16.00 -11.34 2.13
N LYS A 204 15.90 -12.23 3.13
CA LYS A 204 15.39 -11.88 4.47
C LYS A 204 16.28 -10.88 5.22
N GLU A 205 17.59 -10.98 5.07
CA GLU A 205 18.55 -10.08 5.70
C GLU A 205 18.43 -8.67 5.10
N ASP A 206 18.40 -8.56 3.78
CA ASP A 206 18.30 -7.29 3.09
C ASP A 206 16.90 -6.69 3.17
N PHE A 207 15.87 -7.48 3.47
CA PHE A 207 14.56 -6.93 3.80
C PHE A 207 14.63 -5.98 5.00
N ASP A 208 15.34 -6.35 6.05
CA ASP A 208 15.55 -5.44 7.20
C ASP A 208 16.60 -4.36 6.88
N ARG A 209 17.77 -4.77 6.37
CA ARG A 209 18.93 -3.92 6.21
C ARG A 209 18.80 -2.89 5.07
N VAL A 210 18.06 -3.24 4.00
CA VAL A 210 17.94 -2.40 2.79
C VAL A 210 16.52 -1.85 2.64
N TYR A 211 15.49 -2.71 2.68
CA TYR A 211 14.12 -2.27 2.45
C TYR A 211 13.60 -1.43 3.62
N LEU A 212 13.65 -1.94 4.85
CA LEU A 212 13.16 -1.20 6.02
C LEU A 212 14.05 0.00 6.36
N GLU A 213 15.32 -0.02 6.01
CA GLU A 213 16.24 1.10 6.23
C GLU A 213 15.81 2.35 5.46
N LYS A 214 15.20 2.22 4.29
CA LYS A 214 14.62 3.35 3.55
C LYS A 214 13.57 4.13 4.37
N PHE A 215 12.79 3.43 5.17
CA PHE A 215 11.77 4.03 6.04
C PHE A 215 12.41 4.60 7.31
N ARG A 216 13.43 3.93 7.87
CA ARG A 216 14.21 4.44 9.01
C ARG A 216 14.91 5.74 8.70
N ASP A 217 15.52 5.87 7.54
CA ASP A 217 16.16 7.10 7.09
C ASP A 217 15.18 8.27 7.00
N ARG A 218 13.95 8.01 6.58
CA ARG A 218 12.91 9.06 6.50
C ARG A 218 12.57 9.63 7.86
N TYR A 219 12.29 8.78 8.85
CA TYR A 219 11.95 9.28 10.18
C TYR A 219 13.16 9.88 10.92
N ARG A 220 14.37 9.38 10.72
CA ARG A 220 15.59 9.97 11.28
C ARG A 220 15.77 11.39 10.78
N LYS A 221 15.75 11.60 9.48
CA LYS A 221 15.86 12.93 8.87
C LYS A 221 14.78 13.88 9.37
N MET A 222 13.55 13.39 9.55
CA MET A 222 12.47 14.20 10.07
C MET A 222 12.68 14.57 11.55
N LEU A 223 13.18 13.64 12.37
CA LEU A 223 13.52 13.92 13.77
C LEU A 223 14.69 14.90 13.91
N GLU A 224 15.72 14.77 13.06
CA GLU A 224 16.89 15.64 13.04
C GLU A 224 16.55 17.07 12.60
N SER A 225 15.63 17.24 11.68
CA SER A 225 15.15 18.54 11.22
C SER A 225 14.29 19.27 12.27
N GLY A 226 13.98 18.62 13.41
CA GLY A 226 13.10 19.15 14.42
C GLY A 226 11.61 19.11 14.08
N GLY A 227 11.27 18.62 12.88
CA GLY A 227 9.92 18.63 12.34
C GLY A 227 9.43 20.06 12.03
N LEU A 228 8.34 20.16 11.27
CA LEU A 228 7.61 21.42 11.18
C LEU A 228 6.91 21.72 12.52
N PRO A 229 6.75 23.00 12.90
CA PRO A 229 5.93 23.33 14.04
C PRO A 229 4.55 22.71 13.89
N PRO A 230 3.87 22.36 15.00
CA PRO A 230 2.50 21.85 14.92
C PRO A 230 1.66 22.81 14.10
N TYR A 231 0.76 22.26 13.28
CA TYR A 231 -0.19 23.09 12.51
C TYR A 231 -0.72 24.19 13.42
N PRO A 232 -0.81 25.45 12.93
CA PRO A 232 -1.45 26.49 13.70
C PRO A 232 -2.84 25.99 14.09
N GLN A 233 -3.10 25.90 15.37
CA GLN A 233 -4.43 25.59 15.87
C GLN A 233 -5.33 26.73 15.43
N ILE A 234 -6.25 26.40 14.48
CA ILE A 234 -7.30 27.32 14.05
C ILE A 234 -8.42 27.27 15.08
#